data_9f4abf4912eedb4b7ee2d5823003cc1c
#
_entry.id   9f4abf4912eedb4b7ee2d5823003cc1c
#
_cell.length_a   1.000
_cell.length_b   1.000
_cell.length_c   1.000
_cell.angle_alpha   90.00
_cell.angle_beta   90.00
_cell.angle_gamma   90.00
#
_symmetry.space_group_name_H-M   'P 1'
#
loop_
_entity.id
_entity.type
_entity.pdbx_description
1 polymer ?
#
loop_
_entity_poly.entity_id
_entity_poly.type
_entity_poly.pdbx_seq_one_letter_code
_entity_poly.pdbx_strand_id
1 'polypeptide(L)'
;LYPSSLWPKGVVANGFVLMEGTKMSKSMQNITPLRDGVAKYGADPVRIGVMATAELGQDTDFSETLASAIGERLVGLLAQARRLRRVRVRTRALSELDRWLLSRLNRVVGEATGAMERLRVREAINKVLYQLDNDLAWYPRRRGQRKGKGDSSGAVLRRVMEVRARLLAPMAPHIAEEVWSVLGQKGLVSIAKWPKADEKLNNP
;
A
#
# COMPACT_ATOMS: atom_id res chain seq x y z
N LEU A 1 -27.16 26.80 6.35
CA LEU A 1 -27.37 25.45 5.79
C LEU A 1 -26.54 25.32 4.52
N TYR A 2 -25.79 24.23 4.38
CA TYR A 2 -25.01 23.98 3.17
C TYR A 2 -25.92 23.60 2.00
N PRO A 3 -25.55 23.95 0.75
CA PRO A 3 -26.28 23.52 -0.44
C PRO A 3 -26.39 21.99 -0.50
N SER A 4 -27.49 21.47 -1.02
CA SER A 4 -27.73 20.02 -1.13
C SER A 4 -26.67 19.29 -1.97
N SER A 5 -26.00 20.00 -2.89
CA SER A 5 -24.85 19.46 -3.66
C SER A 5 -23.64 19.06 -2.80
N LEU A 6 -23.54 19.59 -1.58
CA LEU A 6 -22.48 19.29 -0.62
C LEU A 6 -22.91 18.26 0.45
N TRP A 7 -24.14 17.76 0.39
CA TRP A 7 -24.60 16.77 1.35
C TRP A 7 -23.95 15.41 1.09
N PRO A 8 -23.66 14.63 2.16
CA PRO A 8 -23.17 13.28 2.02
C PRO A 8 -24.15 12.44 1.19
N LYS A 9 -23.64 11.72 0.21
CA LYS A 9 -24.45 10.80 -0.62
C LYS A 9 -24.74 9.47 0.08
N GLY A 10 -24.01 9.17 1.13
CA GLY A 10 -24.16 7.96 1.93
C GLY A 10 -23.27 8.01 3.17
N VAL A 11 -23.60 7.18 4.14
CA VAL A 11 -22.79 6.96 5.34
C VAL A 11 -22.45 5.49 5.39
N VAL A 12 -21.16 5.21 5.59
CA VAL A 12 -20.64 3.85 5.76
C VAL A 12 -20.04 3.76 7.14
N ALA A 13 -20.43 2.76 7.91
CA ALA A 13 -19.93 2.51 9.26
C ALA A 13 -19.34 1.11 9.37
N ASN A 14 -18.27 0.99 10.16
CA ASN A 14 -17.75 -0.29 10.61
C ASN A 14 -18.51 -0.79 11.83
N GLY A 15 -18.34 -2.06 12.17
CA GLY A 15 -18.68 -2.63 13.47
C GLY A 15 -17.76 -2.12 14.59
N PHE A 16 -17.69 -2.85 15.67
CA PHE A 16 -16.81 -2.52 16.79
C PHE A 16 -15.34 -2.77 16.44
N VAL A 17 -14.45 -2.03 17.10
CA VAL A 17 -13.04 -2.36 17.15
C VAL A 17 -12.79 -3.21 18.39
N LEU A 18 -12.40 -4.44 18.17
CA LEU A 18 -12.01 -5.39 19.23
C LEU A 18 -10.49 -5.25 19.47
N MET A 19 -10.05 -5.66 20.65
CA MET A 19 -8.66 -5.84 21.01
C MET A 19 -8.43 -7.32 21.31
N GLU A 20 -7.68 -7.99 20.44
CA GLU A 20 -7.39 -9.44 20.56
C GLU A 20 -8.66 -10.28 20.81
N GLY A 21 -9.66 -10.08 19.96
CA GLY A 21 -10.95 -10.79 20.00
C GLY A 21 -11.93 -10.31 21.05
N THR A 22 -11.56 -9.34 21.90
CA THR A 22 -12.40 -8.87 23.00
C THR A 22 -12.85 -7.43 22.80
N LYS A 23 -14.13 -7.13 23.06
CA LYS A 23 -14.66 -5.76 23.00
C LYS A 23 -13.89 -4.86 23.96
N MET A 24 -13.36 -3.74 23.44
CA MET A 24 -12.68 -2.74 24.27
C MET A 24 -13.64 -2.12 25.27
N SER A 25 -13.28 -2.13 26.56
CA SER A 25 -14.06 -1.55 27.63
C SER A 25 -13.14 -1.02 28.73
N LYS A 26 -13.54 0.11 29.34
CA LYS A 26 -12.80 0.70 30.47
C LYS A 26 -12.79 -0.23 31.68
N SER A 27 -13.87 -0.94 31.93
CA SER A 27 -13.98 -1.88 33.04
C SER A 27 -13.07 -3.10 32.90
N MET A 28 -12.76 -3.52 31.66
CA MET A 28 -11.85 -4.63 31.37
C MET A 28 -10.39 -4.18 31.20
N GLN A 29 -10.12 -2.89 31.31
CA GLN A 29 -8.78 -2.30 31.15
C GLN A 29 -8.05 -2.71 29.87
N ASN A 30 -8.80 -3.08 28.82
CA ASN A 30 -8.26 -3.51 27.53
C ASN A 30 -8.36 -2.43 26.45
N ILE A 31 -8.51 -1.15 26.83
CA ILE A 31 -8.54 -0.03 25.91
C ILE A 31 -7.11 0.46 25.67
N THR A 32 -6.67 0.47 24.41
CA THR A 32 -5.48 1.21 24.00
C THR A 32 -5.94 2.56 23.44
N PRO A 33 -5.65 3.68 24.11
CA PRO A 33 -5.92 4.99 23.54
C PRO A 33 -5.24 5.15 22.20
N LEU A 34 -5.94 5.73 21.23
CA LEU A 34 -5.39 5.91 19.87
C LEU A 34 -4.04 6.63 19.88
N ARG A 35 -3.88 7.64 20.78
CA ARG A 35 -2.63 8.37 20.93
C ARG A 35 -1.48 7.45 21.32
N ASP A 36 -1.71 6.53 22.23
CA ASP A 36 -0.68 5.60 22.73
C ASP A 36 -0.33 4.55 21.68
N GLY A 37 -1.34 4.04 20.96
CA GLY A 37 -1.13 3.16 19.82
C GLY A 37 -0.31 3.83 18.70
N VAL A 38 -0.63 5.09 18.37
CA VAL A 38 0.13 5.87 17.37
C VAL A 38 1.55 6.17 17.86
N ALA A 39 1.74 6.49 19.13
CA ALA A 39 3.08 6.73 19.70
C ALA A 39 3.94 5.45 19.68
N LYS A 40 3.33 4.28 19.91
CA LYS A 40 4.03 2.99 19.97
C LYS A 40 4.33 2.40 18.60
N TYR A 41 3.36 2.42 17.67
CA TYR A 41 3.43 1.71 16.39
C TYR A 41 3.58 2.64 15.18
N GLY A 42 3.24 3.92 15.34
CA GLY A 42 3.11 4.87 14.23
C GLY A 42 1.69 4.93 13.67
N ALA A 43 1.36 6.05 13.02
CA ALA A 43 0.00 6.28 12.51
C ALA A 43 -0.40 5.31 11.39
N ASP A 44 0.47 5.07 10.42
CA ASP A 44 0.16 4.20 9.29
C ASP A 44 0.00 2.72 9.68
N PRO A 45 0.85 2.13 10.55
CA PRO A 45 0.62 0.79 11.07
C PRO A 45 -0.71 0.62 11.80
N VAL A 46 -1.10 1.59 12.64
CA VAL A 46 -2.40 1.57 13.32
C VAL A 46 -3.55 1.66 12.32
N ARG A 47 -3.47 2.58 11.35
CA ARG A 47 -4.49 2.70 10.29
C ARG A 47 -4.68 1.42 9.50
N ILE A 48 -3.59 0.84 9.01
CA ILE A 48 -3.63 -0.42 8.26
C ILE A 48 -4.10 -1.56 9.16
N GLY A 49 -3.63 -1.64 10.42
CA GLY A 49 -4.01 -2.67 11.37
C GLY A 49 -5.52 -2.72 11.61
N VAL A 50 -6.17 -1.57 11.69
CA VAL A 50 -7.64 -1.49 11.79
C VAL A 50 -8.32 -1.87 10.47
N MET A 51 -7.84 -1.34 9.34
CA MET A 51 -8.50 -1.54 8.04
C MET A 51 -8.24 -2.91 7.39
N ALA A 52 -7.20 -3.64 7.82
CA ALA A 52 -6.81 -4.91 7.20
C ALA A 52 -7.52 -6.14 7.78
N THR A 53 -8.20 -6.02 8.91
CA THR A 53 -8.77 -7.16 9.63
C THR A 53 -10.21 -7.46 9.29
N ALA A 54 -10.96 -6.46 8.80
CA ALA A 54 -12.36 -6.64 8.44
C ALA A 54 -12.76 -5.81 7.21
N GLU A 55 -13.83 -6.21 6.56
CA GLU A 55 -14.52 -5.38 5.55
C GLU A 55 -15.56 -4.49 6.25
N LEU A 56 -16.10 -3.52 5.51
CA LEU A 56 -17.12 -2.61 6.02
C LEU A 56 -18.33 -3.37 6.58
N GLY A 57 -18.87 -2.89 7.71
CA GLY A 57 -20.01 -3.52 8.41
C GLY A 57 -19.62 -4.68 9.31
N GLN A 58 -18.37 -5.10 9.34
CA GLN A 58 -17.86 -6.16 10.22
C GLN A 58 -17.10 -5.57 11.40
N ASP A 59 -17.02 -6.34 12.49
CA ASP A 59 -16.15 -6.01 13.61
C ASP A 59 -14.69 -6.18 13.21
N THR A 60 -13.87 -5.22 13.60
CA THR A 60 -12.44 -5.20 13.34
C THR A 60 -11.68 -5.65 14.58
N ASP A 61 -10.73 -6.56 14.44
CA ASP A 61 -9.86 -6.98 15.53
C ASP A 61 -8.47 -6.36 15.41
N PHE A 62 -8.16 -5.42 16.29
CA PHE A 62 -6.84 -4.81 16.34
C PHE A 62 -5.91 -5.67 17.18
N SER A 63 -4.78 -6.04 16.61
CA SER A 63 -3.71 -6.77 17.27
C SER A 63 -2.43 -5.98 17.29
N GLU A 64 -1.78 -5.88 18.43
CA GLU A 64 -0.47 -5.25 18.59
C GLU A 64 0.60 -5.93 17.74
N THR A 65 0.56 -7.25 17.69
CA THR A 65 1.46 -8.06 16.85
C THR A 65 1.30 -7.71 15.36
N LEU A 66 0.05 -7.55 14.90
CA LEU A 66 -0.22 -7.16 13.52
C LEU A 66 0.29 -5.74 13.23
N ALA A 67 0.05 -4.79 14.14
CA ALA A 67 0.52 -3.42 13.98
C ALA A 67 2.05 -3.34 13.89
N SER A 68 2.77 -4.10 14.75
CA SER A 68 4.23 -4.20 14.70
C SER A 68 4.72 -4.79 13.38
N ALA A 69 4.14 -5.90 12.93
CA ALA A 69 4.52 -6.55 11.66
C ALA A 69 4.26 -5.63 10.44
N ILE A 70 3.18 -4.86 10.46
CA ILE A 70 2.91 -3.84 9.45
C ILE A 70 3.98 -2.75 9.50
N GLY A 71 4.34 -2.26 10.70
CA GLY A 71 5.41 -1.28 10.89
C GLY A 71 6.73 -1.71 10.26
N GLU A 72 7.18 -2.92 10.56
CA GLU A 72 8.40 -3.50 9.97
C GLU A 72 8.32 -3.58 8.43
N ARG A 73 7.17 -3.97 7.89
CA ARG A 73 6.93 -4.02 6.44
C ARG A 73 7.03 -2.65 5.80
N LEU A 74 6.45 -1.62 6.40
CA LEU A 74 6.51 -0.25 5.90
C LEU A 74 7.94 0.33 5.97
N VAL A 75 8.69 0.03 7.02
CA VAL A 75 10.13 0.36 7.11
C VAL A 75 10.91 -0.33 6.00
N GLY A 76 10.64 -1.60 5.74
CA GLY A 76 11.24 -2.34 4.62
C GLY A 76 10.93 -1.73 3.26
N LEU A 77 9.70 -1.26 3.05
CA LEU A 77 9.27 -0.55 1.85
C LEU A 77 10.08 0.75 1.64
N LEU A 78 10.25 1.56 2.69
CA LEU A 78 11.05 2.78 2.64
C LEU A 78 12.53 2.48 2.34
N ALA A 79 13.08 1.42 2.95
CA ALA A 79 14.45 0.99 2.67
C ALA A 79 14.64 0.58 1.21
N GLN A 80 13.67 -0.09 0.61
CA GLN A 80 13.68 -0.40 -0.84
C GLN A 80 13.65 0.86 -1.68
N ALA A 81 12.78 1.84 -1.37
CA ALA A 81 12.71 3.12 -2.07
C ALA A 81 14.05 3.87 -2.02
N ARG A 82 14.70 3.91 -0.84
CA ARG A 82 16.03 4.54 -0.66
C ARG A 82 17.11 3.92 -1.56
N ARG A 83 17.11 2.61 -1.75
CA ARG A 83 18.02 1.91 -2.68
C ARG A 83 17.79 2.31 -4.13
N LEU A 84 16.54 2.64 -4.49
CA LEU A 84 16.13 2.99 -5.85
C LEU A 84 16.24 4.50 -6.14
N ARG A 85 16.53 5.34 -5.14
CA ARG A 85 16.59 6.81 -5.27
C ARG A 85 17.47 7.29 -6.43
N ARG A 86 18.64 6.68 -6.62
CA ARG A 86 19.62 7.07 -7.64
C ARG A 86 19.45 6.37 -8.98
N VAL A 87 18.49 5.45 -9.07
CA VAL A 87 18.24 4.72 -10.32
C VAL A 87 17.57 5.65 -11.32
N ARG A 88 18.23 5.88 -12.46
CA ARG A 88 17.66 6.65 -13.56
C ARG A 88 16.72 5.76 -14.37
N VAL A 89 15.50 6.24 -14.58
CA VAL A 89 14.55 5.60 -15.50
C VAL A 89 15.05 5.89 -16.92
N ARG A 90 15.67 4.89 -17.56
CA ARG A 90 16.03 4.95 -18.97
C ARG A 90 15.14 3.98 -19.73
N THR A 91 14.65 4.41 -20.90
CA THR A 91 13.93 3.53 -21.82
C THR A 91 14.95 2.53 -22.39
N ARG A 92 14.86 1.29 -21.94
CA ARG A 92 15.69 0.16 -22.41
C ARG A 92 14.76 -0.99 -22.77
N ALA A 93 15.26 -1.93 -23.58
CA ALA A 93 14.54 -3.15 -23.86
C ALA A 93 14.22 -3.90 -22.55
N LEU A 94 12.95 -4.15 -22.33
CA LEU A 94 12.45 -4.89 -21.17
C LEU A 94 12.69 -6.40 -21.39
N SER A 95 13.22 -7.08 -20.37
CA SER A 95 13.26 -8.55 -20.37
C SER A 95 11.84 -9.11 -20.18
N GLU A 96 11.68 -10.41 -20.42
CA GLU A 96 10.41 -11.10 -20.15
C GLU A 96 9.99 -10.97 -18.67
N LEU A 97 10.96 -11.09 -17.75
CA LEU A 97 10.70 -10.88 -16.32
C LEU A 97 10.28 -9.44 -15.99
N ASP A 98 10.84 -8.44 -16.69
CA ASP A 98 10.41 -7.06 -16.52
C ASP A 98 8.96 -6.87 -16.97
N ARG A 99 8.61 -7.43 -18.12
CA ARG A 99 7.22 -7.42 -18.64
C ARG A 99 6.27 -8.15 -17.71
N TRP A 100 6.70 -9.30 -17.20
CA TRP A 100 5.93 -10.03 -16.19
C TRP A 100 5.63 -9.18 -14.94
N LEU A 101 6.65 -8.54 -14.34
CA LEU A 101 6.44 -7.72 -13.14
C LEU A 101 5.55 -6.51 -13.43
N LEU A 102 5.70 -5.87 -14.59
CA LEU A 102 4.83 -4.75 -14.99
C LEU A 102 3.39 -5.20 -15.25
N SER A 103 3.18 -6.38 -15.82
CA SER A 103 1.84 -6.99 -15.96
C SER A 103 1.23 -7.30 -14.59
N ARG A 104 2.01 -7.85 -13.65
CA ARG A 104 1.56 -8.07 -12.26
C ARG A 104 1.16 -6.76 -11.58
N LEU A 105 2.00 -5.74 -11.71
CA LEU A 105 1.70 -4.40 -11.19
C LEU A 105 0.40 -3.84 -11.79
N ASN A 106 0.23 -3.97 -13.10
CA ASN A 106 -0.95 -3.51 -13.82
C ASN A 106 -2.23 -4.18 -13.31
N ARG A 107 -2.17 -5.49 -13.07
CA ARG A 107 -3.27 -6.24 -12.45
C ARG A 107 -3.58 -5.74 -11.04
N VAL A 108 -2.55 -5.53 -10.21
CA VAL A 108 -2.73 -4.95 -8.86
C VAL A 108 -3.38 -3.57 -8.92
N VAL A 109 -3.01 -2.72 -9.87
CA VAL A 109 -3.66 -1.40 -10.08
C VAL A 109 -5.15 -1.57 -10.35
N GLY A 110 -5.54 -2.45 -11.27
CA GLY A 110 -6.95 -2.70 -11.60
C GLY A 110 -7.74 -3.26 -10.42
N GLU A 111 -7.20 -4.29 -9.77
CA GLU A 111 -7.83 -4.97 -8.62
C GLU A 111 -7.98 -4.02 -7.42
N ALA A 112 -6.92 -3.26 -7.09
CA ALA A 112 -6.96 -2.28 -5.99
C ALA A 112 -7.93 -1.13 -6.29
N THR A 113 -7.98 -0.65 -7.55
CA THR A 113 -8.95 0.39 -7.95
C THR A 113 -10.37 -0.11 -7.77
N GLY A 114 -10.71 -1.28 -8.32
CA GLY A 114 -12.05 -1.85 -8.18
C GLY A 114 -12.41 -2.18 -6.73
N ALA A 115 -11.45 -2.58 -5.89
CA ALA A 115 -11.68 -2.78 -4.47
C ALA A 115 -11.99 -1.46 -3.76
N MET A 116 -11.21 -0.39 -4.02
CA MET A 116 -11.44 0.93 -3.43
C MET A 116 -12.78 1.55 -3.86
N GLU A 117 -13.16 1.41 -5.12
CA GLU A 117 -14.46 1.89 -5.64
C GLU A 117 -15.65 1.20 -4.95
N ARG A 118 -15.48 -0.06 -4.54
CA ARG A 118 -16.48 -0.82 -3.77
C ARG A 118 -16.29 -0.71 -2.26
N LEU A 119 -15.41 0.17 -1.79
CA LEU A 119 -15.06 0.36 -0.38
C LEU A 119 -14.53 -0.91 0.31
N ARG A 120 -13.96 -1.85 -0.45
CA ARG A 120 -13.31 -3.06 0.07
C ARG A 120 -11.84 -2.78 0.39
N VAL A 121 -11.64 -1.99 1.44
CA VAL A 121 -10.30 -1.47 1.79
C VAL A 121 -9.33 -2.59 2.18
N ARG A 122 -9.80 -3.61 2.90
CA ARG A 122 -9.02 -4.81 3.25
C ARG A 122 -8.50 -5.52 2.01
N GLU A 123 -9.36 -5.70 0.99
CA GLU A 123 -8.98 -6.30 -0.28
C GLU A 123 -7.88 -5.48 -0.97
N ALA A 124 -8.04 -4.14 -1.03
CA ALA A 124 -7.02 -3.25 -1.61
C ALA A 124 -5.67 -3.34 -0.86
N ILE A 125 -5.70 -3.35 0.47
CA ILE A 125 -4.49 -3.52 1.30
C ILE A 125 -3.79 -4.85 0.96
N ASN A 126 -4.54 -5.95 0.86
CA ASN A 126 -3.98 -7.26 0.51
C ASN A 126 -3.28 -7.23 -0.85
N LYS A 127 -3.85 -6.56 -1.85
CA LYS A 127 -3.25 -6.43 -3.19
C LYS A 127 -1.98 -5.59 -3.15
N VAL A 128 -2.02 -4.43 -2.51
CA VAL A 128 -0.93 -3.44 -2.56
C VAL A 128 0.23 -3.78 -1.61
N LEU A 129 -0.06 -4.34 -0.44
CA LEU A 129 0.99 -4.70 0.52
C LEU A 129 1.47 -6.14 0.35
N TYR A 130 0.57 -7.11 0.42
CA TYR A 130 1.00 -8.51 0.53
C TYR A 130 1.26 -9.15 -0.81
N GLN A 131 0.34 -9.02 -1.78
CA GLN A 131 0.53 -9.63 -3.09
C GLN A 131 1.72 -9.02 -3.83
N LEU A 132 1.83 -7.68 -3.82
CA LEU A 132 2.94 -7.00 -4.50
C LEU A 132 4.29 -7.28 -3.83
N ASP A 133 4.35 -7.48 -2.51
CA ASP A 133 5.58 -7.92 -1.82
C ASP A 133 6.03 -9.30 -2.29
N ASN A 134 5.09 -10.23 -2.48
CA ASN A 134 5.41 -11.57 -2.99
C ASN A 134 5.98 -11.49 -4.42
N ASP A 135 5.37 -10.68 -5.30
CA ASP A 135 5.86 -10.46 -6.66
C ASP A 135 7.26 -9.82 -6.65
N LEU A 136 7.49 -8.82 -5.78
CA LEU A 136 8.77 -8.14 -5.60
C LEU A 136 9.85 -9.05 -4.98
N ALA A 137 9.49 -10.00 -4.13
CA ALA A 137 10.42 -10.97 -3.58
C ALA A 137 10.80 -12.04 -4.62
N TRP A 138 9.85 -12.42 -5.46
CA TRP A 138 10.05 -13.44 -6.51
C TRP A 138 10.91 -12.94 -7.67
N TYR A 139 10.68 -11.71 -8.12
CA TYR A 139 11.33 -11.11 -9.28
C TYR A 139 12.88 -11.15 -9.22
N PRO A 140 13.59 -10.67 -8.17
CA PRO A 140 15.03 -10.72 -8.12
C PRO A 140 15.58 -12.15 -8.00
N ARG A 141 14.85 -13.07 -7.36
CA ARG A 141 15.25 -14.48 -7.23
C ARG A 141 15.33 -15.16 -8.58
N ARG A 142 14.39 -14.90 -9.48
CA ARG A 142 14.34 -15.46 -10.85
C ARG A 142 15.31 -14.77 -11.80
N ARG A 143 15.56 -13.48 -11.59
CA ARG A 143 16.50 -12.73 -12.43
C ARG A 143 17.95 -13.16 -12.19
N GLY A 144 18.29 -13.69 -11.02
CA GLY A 144 19.65 -14.04 -10.64
C GLY A 144 20.57 -12.82 -10.56
N GLN A 145 21.89 -13.05 -10.43
CA GLN A 145 22.89 -11.99 -10.32
C GLN A 145 23.30 -11.36 -11.69
N ARG A 146 22.53 -11.55 -12.75
CA ARG A 146 22.84 -11.03 -14.08
C ARG A 146 22.72 -9.49 -14.11
N LYS A 147 23.72 -8.81 -13.54
CA LYS A 147 23.93 -7.37 -13.71
C LYS A 147 24.79 -7.14 -14.96
N GLY A 148 24.17 -7.09 -16.14
CA GLY A 148 24.86 -6.72 -17.39
C GLY A 148 24.72 -5.22 -17.70
N LYS A 149 25.61 -4.69 -18.58
CA LYS A 149 25.37 -3.40 -19.22
C LYS A 149 24.00 -3.47 -19.92
N GLY A 150 23.00 -2.71 -19.43
CA GLY A 150 21.63 -2.76 -19.97
C GLY A 150 20.57 -3.27 -19.02
N ASP A 151 20.91 -3.54 -17.75
CA ASP A 151 19.94 -3.99 -16.75
C ASP A 151 18.82 -2.95 -16.54
N SER A 152 17.58 -3.33 -16.91
CA SER A 152 16.35 -2.54 -16.75
C SER A 152 15.70 -2.69 -15.37
N SER A 153 16.15 -3.66 -14.56
CA SER A 153 15.50 -4.05 -13.32
C SER A 153 15.33 -2.90 -12.33
N GLY A 154 16.36 -2.07 -12.17
CA GLY A 154 16.29 -0.92 -11.29
C GLY A 154 15.21 0.09 -11.71
N ALA A 155 15.08 0.35 -13.01
CA ALA A 155 14.05 1.25 -13.55
C ALA A 155 12.64 0.67 -13.36
N VAL A 156 12.47 -0.63 -13.58
CA VAL A 156 11.20 -1.34 -13.37
C VAL A 156 10.82 -1.33 -11.91
N LEU A 157 11.73 -1.69 -11.00
CA LEU A 157 11.48 -1.66 -9.55
C LEU A 157 11.14 -0.25 -9.07
N ARG A 158 11.83 0.77 -9.56
CA ARG A 158 11.51 2.17 -9.26
C ARG A 158 10.11 2.53 -9.72
N ARG A 159 9.71 2.14 -10.94
CA ARG A 159 8.34 2.34 -11.45
C ARG A 159 7.30 1.66 -10.57
N VAL A 160 7.57 0.43 -10.13
CA VAL A 160 6.68 -0.31 -9.20
C VAL A 160 6.51 0.47 -7.90
N MET A 161 7.60 1.00 -7.32
CA MET A 161 7.55 1.77 -6.08
C MET A 161 6.78 3.08 -6.24
N GLU A 162 6.93 3.78 -7.35
CA GLU A 162 6.18 5.02 -7.66
C GLU A 162 4.66 4.76 -7.77
N VAL A 163 4.27 3.67 -8.41
CA VAL A 163 2.87 3.26 -8.51
C VAL A 163 2.34 2.83 -7.15
N ARG A 164 3.12 2.02 -6.43
CA ARG A 164 2.76 1.53 -5.09
C ARG A 164 2.53 2.67 -4.09
N ALA A 165 3.37 3.71 -4.10
CA ALA A 165 3.19 4.88 -3.25
C ALA A 165 1.82 5.55 -3.49
N ARG A 166 1.41 5.71 -4.75
CA ARG A 166 0.09 6.27 -5.10
C ARG A 166 -1.07 5.38 -4.63
N LEU A 167 -0.94 4.06 -4.78
CA LEU A 167 -1.96 3.12 -4.31
C LEU A 167 -2.05 3.08 -2.77
N LEU A 168 -0.94 3.29 -2.06
CA LEU A 168 -0.90 3.30 -0.59
C LEU A 168 -1.38 4.62 0.02
N ALA A 169 -1.33 5.73 -0.70
CA ALA A 169 -1.61 7.05 -0.17
C ALA A 169 -2.93 7.16 0.62
N PRO A 170 -4.08 6.59 0.20
CA PRO A 170 -5.32 6.65 0.98
C PRO A 170 -5.25 5.83 2.29
N MET A 171 -4.47 4.77 2.33
CA MET A 171 -4.42 3.81 3.44
C MET A 171 -3.30 4.15 4.43
N ALA A 172 -2.11 4.51 3.91
CA ALA A 172 -0.90 4.79 4.66
C ALA A 172 -0.21 6.07 4.12
N PRO A 173 -0.81 7.26 4.36
CA PRO A 173 -0.37 8.50 3.74
C PRO A 173 1.06 8.89 4.10
N HIS A 174 1.48 8.70 5.36
CA HIS A 174 2.80 9.17 5.80
C HIS A 174 3.93 8.39 5.12
N ILE A 175 3.86 7.06 5.09
CA ILE A 175 4.87 6.25 4.40
C ILE A 175 4.83 6.45 2.88
N ALA A 176 3.63 6.67 2.32
CA ALA A 176 3.47 6.93 0.89
C ALA A 176 4.15 8.24 0.48
N GLU A 177 3.99 9.32 1.28
CA GLU A 177 4.67 10.60 1.05
C GLU A 177 6.19 10.47 1.21
N GLU A 178 6.67 9.74 2.21
CA GLU A 178 8.10 9.49 2.40
C GLU A 178 8.70 8.73 1.21
N VAL A 179 8.05 7.66 0.75
CA VAL A 179 8.48 6.90 -0.43
C VAL A 179 8.51 7.79 -1.66
N TRP A 180 7.46 8.59 -1.87
CA TRP A 180 7.33 9.52 -3.00
C TRP A 180 8.46 10.56 -3.02
N SER A 181 8.72 11.19 -1.87
CA SER A 181 9.80 12.15 -1.68
C SER A 181 11.18 11.53 -1.90
N VAL A 182 11.44 10.36 -1.32
CA VAL A 182 12.72 9.62 -1.47
C VAL A 182 12.99 9.27 -2.92
N LEU A 183 11.96 8.93 -3.69
CA LEU A 183 12.08 8.68 -5.13
C LEU A 183 12.26 9.98 -5.95
N GLY A 184 12.28 11.15 -5.31
CA GLY A 184 12.48 12.45 -5.97
C GLY A 184 11.31 12.89 -6.83
N GLN A 185 10.12 12.43 -6.52
CA GLN A 185 8.89 12.87 -7.19
C GLN A 185 8.49 14.26 -6.69
N LYS A 186 7.87 15.07 -7.55
CA LYS A 186 7.46 16.43 -7.21
C LYS A 186 6.05 16.44 -6.60
N GLY A 187 5.83 17.39 -5.68
CA GLY A 187 4.55 17.56 -5.00
C GLY A 187 4.23 16.43 -4.02
N LEU A 188 2.99 16.41 -3.54
CA LEU A 188 2.51 15.39 -2.61
C LEU A 188 1.91 14.20 -3.37
N VAL A 189 2.14 12.98 -2.88
CA VAL A 189 1.54 11.78 -3.47
C VAL A 189 0.02 11.76 -3.29
N SER A 190 -0.48 12.35 -2.21
CA SER A 190 -1.91 12.44 -1.88
C SER A 190 -2.74 13.22 -2.92
N ILE A 191 -2.10 14.13 -3.67
CA ILE A 191 -2.74 14.88 -4.77
C ILE A 191 -2.30 14.38 -6.15
N ALA A 192 -1.43 13.38 -6.22
CA ALA A 192 -1.01 12.79 -7.48
C ALA A 192 -2.15 11.99 -8.12
N LYS A 193 -2.18 11.95 -9.47
CA LYS A 193 -3.21 11.20 -10.19
C LYS A 193 -3.17 9.72 -9.79
N TRP A 194 -4.33 9.16 -9.48
CA TRP A 194 -4.48 7.72 -9.25
C TRP A 194 -3.97 6.93 -10.45
N PRO A 195 -3.21 5.85 -10.25
CA PRO A 195 -2.70 5.06 -11.37
C PRO A 195 -3.84 4.36 -12.10
N LYS A 196 -3.73 4.31 -13.43
CA LYS A 196 -4.71 3.59 -14.27
C LYS A 196 -4.09 2.29 -14.77
N ALA A 197 -4.88 1.22 -14.74
CA ALA A 197 -4.52 -0.02 -15.40
C ALA A 197 -4.53 0.18 -16.93
N ASP A 198 -3.56 -0.42 -17.62
CA ASP A 198 -3.47 -0.45 -19.07
C ASP A 198 -3.79 -1.88 -19.54
N GLU A 199 -4.87 -2.05 -20.26
CA GLU A 199 -5.32 -3.36 -20.76
C GLU A 199 -4.28 -4.06 -21.64
N LYS A 200 -3.44 -3.29 -22.35
CA LYS A 200 -2.35 -3.81 -23.19
C LYS A 200 -1.24 -4.50 -22.42
N LEU A 201 -1.13 -4.20 -21.11
CA LEU A 201 -0.14 -4.83 -20.22
C LEU A 201 -0.67 -6.09 -19.51
N ASN A 202 -1.92 -6.47 -19.72
CA ASN A 202 -2.53 -7.63 -19.07
C ASN A 202 -2.18 -8.98 -19.73
N ASN A 203 -1.54 -8.95 -20.89
CA ASN A 203 -1.01 -10.18 -21.52
C ASN A 203 0.51 -10.25 -21.31
N PRO A 204 0.99 -11.30 -20.60
CA PRO A 204 2.42 -11.55 -20.44
C PRO A 204 3.09 -11.99 -21.74
#